data_07a508c0292ef99f5f98b9883fb11a26
#
_entry.id   07a508c0292ef99f5f98b9883fb11a26
#
_cell.length_a   1.000
_cell.length_b   1.000
_cell.length_c   1.000
_cell.angle_alpha   90.00
_cell.angle_beta   90.00
_cell.angle_gamma   90.00
#
_symmetry.space_group_name_H-M   'P 1'
#
loop_
_entity.id
_entity.type
_entity.pdbx_description
1 polymer ?
#
loop_
_entity_poly.entity_id
_entity_poly.type
_entity_poly.pdbx_seq_one_letter_code
_entity_poly.pdbx_strand_id
1 'polypeptide(L)'
;PNEAQRREQAAARSRQALQQAEQALQQALEQASANSTPDMQQAAARQEELRQQADAARQQMQQAASEGAITNEQRDKAAQQVQQAMDRMQRAGERLQQGQQASAAAEQQAAAEELQQAMTALDRNRPVDAAKRERVQQEAAQQRQLQEDIVRLAEQLKQRQAQAAERKAQQAADAADRARRAMEQGEREEAQQRQEEARQKLDEAAKELEQEEDRYQDLRQEELLFRMADELTTFLERQRPITAQTAEAAKSATADGLSRAMRSKANQLGEEEQDLAGKLAALVQALTEEGNLVYQAVLKANVDDLREVARRLAGRRPDVGSFTTLLQGDVERRTEDLLAALERERQRREQERNEQQQQQQQQQDRGRNRFNQQRKKLVSLIAELEMLKKLGVDTRTATDNLRTLVEARGDATISEAETALIERLAHRHGEITKLFQQS
;
A
#
# COMPACT_ATOMS: atom_id res chain seq x y z
N PRO A 1 -49.83 -0.94 30.58
CA PRO A 1 -48.50 -1.27 31.11
C PRO A 1 -48.11 -0.19 32.11
N ASN A 2 -47.78 -0.64 33.36
CA ASN A 2 -47.41 0.23 34.47
C ASN A 2 -46.15 1.04 34.08
N GLU A 3 -46.05 2.26 34.55
CA GLU A 3 -44.91 3.17 34.25
C GLU A 3 -43.55 2.52 34.54
N ALA A 4 -43.49 1.70 35.59
CA ALA A 4 -42.32 0.86 35.93
C ALA A 4 -41.98 -0.14 34.84
N GLN A 5 -42.96 -0.81 34.23
CA GLN A 5 -42.72 -1.74 33.11
C GLN A 5 -42.22 -1.05 31.84
N ARG A 6 -42.70 0.19 31.55
CA ARG A 6 -42.17 0.97 30.42
C ARG A 6 -40.70 1.35 30.64
N ARG A 7 -40.36 1.80 31.86
CA ARG A 7 -38.98 2.15 32.22
C ARG A 7 -38.04 0.92 32.12
N GLU A 8 -38.50 -0.21 32.61
CA GLU A 8 -37.74 -1.47 32.54
C GLU A 8 -37.51 -1.94 31.07
N GLN A 9 -38.57 -1.81 30.23
CA GLN A 9 -38.48 -2.11 28.81
C GLN A 9 -37.53 -1.16 28.06
N ALA A 10 -37.55 0.15 28.38
CA ALA A 10 -36.68 1.13 27.76
C ALA A 10 -35.21 0.91 28.14
N ALA A 11 -34.93 0.62 29.41
CA ALA A 11 -33.58 0.24 29.85
C ALA A 11 -33.11 -1.07 29.21
N ALA A 12 -33.98 -2.07 29.08
CA ALA A 12 -33.68 -3.33 28.41
C ALA A 12 -33.35 -3.14 26.91
N ARG A 13 -34.12 -2.28 26.21
CA ARG A 13 -33.85 -1.95 24.79
C ARG A 13 -32.48 -1.29 24.60
N SER A 14 -32.13 -0.32 25.45
CA SER A 14 -30.82 0.34 25.39
C SER A 14 -29.66 -0.61 25.57
N ARG A 15 -29.79 -1.56 26.50
CA ARG A 15 -28.80 -2.61 26.73
C ARG A 15 -28.72 -3.57 25.55
N GLN A 16 -29.85 -4.01 25.03
CA GLN A 16 -29.93 -4.90 23.88
C GLN A 16 -29.27 -4.29 22.64
N ALA A 17 -29.44 -2.98 22.41
CA ALA A 17 -28.83 -2.29 21.30
C ALA A 17 -27.28 -2.22 21.45
N LEU A 18 -26.77 -1.94 22.66
CA LEU A 18 -25.33 -1.96 22.94
C LEU A 18 -24.77 -3.36 22.78
N GLN A 19 -25.45 -4.37 23.26
CA GLN A 19 -25.04 -5.78 23.13
C GLN A 19 -25.01 -6.23 21.66
N GLN A 20 -25.97 -5.79 20.86
CA GLN A 20 -25.98 -6.04 19.41
C GLN A 20 -24.80 -5.35 18.72
N ALA A 21 -24.49 -4.11 19.08
CA ALA A 21 -23.35 -3.38 18.53
C ALA A 21 -22.01 -4.03 18.90
N GLU A 22 -21.88 -4.50 20.15
CA GLU A 22 -20.69 -5.24 20.62
C GLU A 22 -20.54 -6.59 19.89
N GLN A 23 -21.61 -7.38 19.79
CA GLN A 23 -21.58 -8.67 19.09
C GLN A 23 -21.26 -8.49 17.60
N ALA A 24 -21.82 -7.49 16.95
CA ALA A 24 -21.54 -7.20 15.56
C ALA A 24 -20.06 -6.78 15.36
N LEU A 25 -19.50 -6.04 16.31
CA LEU A 25 -18.08 -5.65 16.29
C LEU A 25 -17.16 -6.88 16.50
N GLN A 26 -17.50 -7.78 17.43
CA GLN A 26 -16.78 -9.04 17.65
C GLN A 26 -16.81 -9.94 16.40
N GLN A 27 -17.97 -10.07 15.75
CA GLN A 27 -18.09 -10.81 14.49
C GLN A 27 -17.25 -10.17 13.36
N ALA A 28 -17.20 -8.85 13.31
CA ALA A 28 -16.34 -8.15 12.34
C ALA A 28 -14.85 -8.41 12.60
N LEU A 29 -14.43 -8.46 13.87
CA LEU A 29 -13.07 -8.82 14.29
C LEU A 29 -12.72 -10.26 13.90
N GLU A 30 -13.61 -11.20 14.17
CA GLU A 30 -13.43 -12.61 13.80
C GLU A 30 -13.30 -12.81 12.30
N GLN A 31 -14.14 -12.12 11.51
CA GLN A 31 -14.09 -12.21 10.06
C GLN A 31 -12.85 -11.52 9.46
N ALA A 32 -12.39 -10.43 10.05
CA ALA A 32 -11.14 -9.76 9.66
C ALA A 32 -9.91 -10.65 9.93
N SER A 33 -9.96 -11.48 10.98
CA SER A 33 -8.88 -12.42 11.32
C SER A 33 -8.91 -13.70 10.49
N ALA A 34 -10.08 -14.11 9.96
CA ALA A 34 -10.26 -15.36 9.22
C ALA A 34 -9.93 -15.25 7.72
N ASN A 35 -10.02 -14.08 7.12
CA ASN A 35 -9.82 -13.86 5.69
C ASN A 35 -8.44 -13.25 5.38
N SER A 36 -7.61 -14.01 4.70
CA SER A 36 -6.26 -13.58 4.28
C SER A 36 -6.24 -12.48 3.20
N THR A 37 -7.37 -12.14 2.59
CA THR A 37 -7.55 -10.99 1.68
C THR A 37 -8.98 -10.45 1.80
N PRO A 38 -9.31 -9.65 2.82
CA PRO A 38 -10.62 -9.02 2.87
C PRO A 38 -10.70 -7.97 1.75
N ASP A 39 -11.83 -7.97 1.04
CA ASP A 39 -12.21 -6.83 0.20
C ASP A 39 -12.30 -5.59 1.11
N MET A 40 -11.30 -4.71 1.01
CA MET A 40 -11.15 -3.55 1.91
C MET A 40 -12.36 -2.62 1.86
N GLN A 41 -13.07 -2.58 0.72
CA GLN A 41 -14.30 -1.82 0.58
C GLN A 41 -15.44 -2.42 1.41
N GLN A 42 -15.56 -3.76 1.45
CA GLN A 42 -16.55 -4.43 2.30
C GLN A 42 -16.25 -4.26 3.79
N ALA A 43 -14.99 -4.32 4.18
CA ALA A 43 -14.59 -4.11 5.57
C ALA A 43 -14.85 -2.66 6.03
N ALA A 44 -14.58 -1.67 5.20
CA ALA A 44 -14.89 -0.27 5.47
C ALA A 44 -16.41 -0.01 5.54
N ALA A 45 -17.20 -0.61 4.65
CA ALA A 45 -18.67 -0.50 4.67
C ALA A 45 -19.26 -1.09 5.96
N ARG A 46 -18.73 -2.22 6.45
CA ARG A 46 -19.13 -2.81 7.75
C ARG A 46 -18.81 -1.91 8.94
N GLN A 47 -17.67 -1.20 8.89
CA GLN A 47 -17.32 -0.25 9.96
C GLN A 47 -18.33 0.90 10.03
N GLU A 48 -18.80 1.37 8.91
CA GLU A 48 -19.85 2.41 8.87
C GLU A 48 -21.19 1.88 9.38
N GLU A 49 -21.56 0.65 9.08
CA GLU A 49 -22.75 -0.01 9.63
C GLU A 49 -22.66 -0.16 11.15
N LEU A 50 -21.53 -0.61 11.68
CA LEU A 50 -21.29 -0.71 13.12
C LEU A 50 -21.38 0.65 13.83
N ARG A 51 -20.87 1.69 13.20
CA ARG A 51 -20.99 3.07 13.69
C ARG A 51 -22.44 3.53 13.75
N GLN A 52 -23.25 3.22 12.74
CA GLN A 52 -24.68 3.52 12.73
C GLN A 52 -25.42 2.77 13.84
N GLN A 53 -25.07 1.51 14.11
CA GLN A 53 -25.65 0.75 15.22
C GLN A 53 -25.28 1.35 16.59
N ALA A 54 -24.05 1.81 16.77
CA ALA A 54 -23.60 2.49 18.00
C ALA A 54 -24.33 3.84 18.18
N ASP A 55 -24.58 4.60 17.12
CA ASP A 55 -25.36 5.84 17.18
C ASP A 55 -26.83 5.58 17.50
N ALA A 56 -27.42 4.53 16.94
CA ALA A 56 -28.77 4.09 17.28
C ALA A 56 -28.89 3.70 18.77
N ALA A 57 -27.88 3.00 19.33
CA ALA A 57 -27.82 2.67 20.74
C ALA A 57 -27.75 3.94 21.61
N ARG A 58 -26.99 4.95 21.21
CA ARG A 58 -26.91 6.25 21.88
C ARG A 58 -28.28 6.97 21.90
N GLN A 59 -29.00 6.95 20.79
CA GLN A 59 -30.36 7.53 20.72
C GLN A 59 -31.34 6.81 21.64
N GLN A 60 -31.28 5.48 21.70
CA GLN A 60 -32.10 4.70 22.63
C GLN A 60 -31.78 4.98 24.11
N MET A 61 -30.52 5.21 24.45
CA MET A 61 -30.12 5.65 25.80
C MET A 61 -30.69 7.03 26.15
N GLN A 62 -30.71 7.96 25.21
CA GLN A 62 -31.35 9.27 25.41
C GLN A 62 -32.84 9.13 25.65
N GLN A 63 -33.53 8.28 24.91
CA GLN A 63 -34.95 7.98 25.12
C GLN A 63 -35.19 7.33 26.48
N ALA A 64 -34.37 6.31 26.86
CA ALA A 64 -34.50 5.67 28.16
C ALA A 64 -34.26 6.65 29.33
N ALA A 65 -33.40 7.64 29.18
CA ALA A 65 -33.18 8.68 30.17
C ALA A 65 -34.38 9.63 30.26
N SER A 66 -34.98 10.03 29.14
CA SER A 66 -36.17 10.87 29.12
C SER A 66 -37.41 10.19 29.74
N GLU A 67 -37.49 8.86 29.63
CA GLU A 67 -38.51 8.03 30.27
C GLU A 67 -38.18 7.71 31.74
N GLY A 68 -37.07 8.20 32.28
CA GLY A 68 -36.62 7.97 33.64
C GLY A 68 -36.24 6.50 33.93
N ALA A 69 -35.89 5.75 32.89
CA ALA A 69 -35.49 4.35 32.97
C ALA A 69 -33.98 4.18 33.42
N ILE A 70 -33.19 5.21 33.14
CA ILE A 70 -31.79 5.32 33.58
C ILE A 70 -31.54 6.72 34.14
N THR A 71 -30.58 6.89 35.03
CA THR A 71 -30.24 8.21 35.56
C THR A 71 -29.45 9.01 34.55
N ASN A 72 -29.48 10.35 34.68
CA ASN A 72 -28.71 11.25 33.83
C ASN A 72 -27.20 10.93 33.91
N GLU A 73 -26.69 10.60 35.10
CA GLU A 73 -25.29 10.22 35.27
C GLU A 73 -24.92 8.92 34.56
N GLN A 74 -25.81 7.92 34.58
CA GLN A 74 -25.63 6.67 33.84
C GLN A 74 -25.63 6.91 32.33
N ARG A 75 -26.61 7.71 31.84
CA ARG A 75 -26.68 8.11 30.45
C ARG A 75 -25.41 8.82 30.00
N ASP A 76 -24.95 9.84 30.76
CA ASP A 76 -23.82 10.66 30.37
C ASP A 76 -22.51 9.84 30.31
N LYS A 77 -22.29 8.96 31.29
CA LYS A 77 -21.14 8.04 31.28
C LYS A 77 -21.21 7.05 30.13
N ALA A 78 -22.35 6.40 29.90
CA ALA A 78 -22.51 5.46 28.80
C ALA A 78 -22.41 6.17 27.43
N ALA A 79 -23.00 7.36 27.28
CA ALA A 79 -22.92 8.14 26.05
C ALA A 79 -21.49 8.57 25.73
N GLN A 80 -20.68 8.91 26.73
CA GLN A 80 -19.26 9.24 26.57
C GLN A 80 -18.49 8.03 26.05
N GLN A 81 -18.69 6.84 26.61
CA GLN A 81 -18.04 5.60 26.20
C GLN A 81 -18.45 5.20 24.77
N VAL A 82 -19.75 5.30 24.44
CA VAL A 82 -20.23 5.04 23.08
C VAL A 82 -19.62 6.03 22.07
N GLN A 83 -19.48 7.31 22.43
CA GLN A 83 -18.80 8.28 21.57
C GLN A 83 -17.34 7.91 21.31
N GLN A 84 -16.61 7.51 22.35
CA GLN A 84 -15.23 7.04 22.21
C GLN A 84 -15.14 5.80 21.32
N ALA A 85 -16.07 4.84 21.46
CA ALA A 85 -16.15 3.68 20.59
C ALA A 85 -16.38 4.07 19.12
N MET A 86 -17.29 4.99 18.84
CA MET A 86 -17.57 5.49 17.50
C MET A 86 -16.34 6.17 16.86
N ASP A 87 -15.60 6.97 17.63
CA ASP A 87 -14.38 7.63 17.18
C ASP A 87 -13.28 6.59 16.84
N ARG A 88 -13.19 5.51 17.62
CA ARG A 88 -12.28 4.39 17.33
C ARG A 88 -12.70 3.60 16.09
N MET A 89 -14.00 3.33 15.92
CA MET A 89 -14.53 2.67 14.71
C MET A 89 -14.25 3.50 13.45
N GLN A 90 -14.35 4.82 13.54
CA GLN A 90 -13.99 5.70 12.43
C GLN A 90 -12.51 5.55 12.07
N ARG A 91 -11.60 5.61 13.06
CA ARG A 91 -10.17 5.41 12.83
C ARG A 91 -9.86 4.03 12.27
N ALA A 92 -10.56 2.99 12.74
CA ALA A 92 -10.44 1.65 12.18
C ALA A 92 -10.80 1.61 10.70
N GLY A 93 -11.89 2.28 10.30
CA GLY A 93 -12.31 2.39 8.90
C GLY A 93 -11.27 3.11 8.03
N GLU A 94 -10.72 4.23 8.51
CA GLU A 94 -9.66 4.98 7.83
C GLU A 94 -8.38 4.14 7.66
N ARG A 95 -8.00 3.37 8.68
CA ARG A 95 -6.83 2.47 8.63
C ARG A 95 -7.05 1.28 7.68
N LEU A 96 -8.28 0.75 7.61
CA LEU A 96 -8.64 -0.28 6.61
C LEU A 96 -8.49 0.26 5.18
N GLN A 97 -8.96 1.48 4.92
CA GLN A 97 -8.79 2.13 3.61
C GLN A 97 -7.31 2.36 3.25
N GLN A 98 -6.45 2.55 4.24
CA GLN A 98 -5.00 2.69 4.09
C GLN A 98 -4.26 1.34 4.01
N GLY A 99 -4.97 0.20 4.09
CA GLY A 99 -4.38 -1.14 4.07
C GLY A 99 -3.70 -1.57 5.37
N GLN A 100 -3.89 -0.84 6.48
CA GLN A 100 -3.28 -1.08 7.79
C GLN A 100 -4.18 -2.00 8.65
N GLN A 101 -4.29 -3.28 8.28
CA GLN A 101 -5.21 -4.24 8.90
C GLN A 101 -4.95 -4.45 10.41
N ALA A 102 -3.69 -4.63 10.81
CA ALA A 102 -3.34 -4.84 12.22
C ALA A 102 -3.71 -3.64 13.11
N SER A 103 -3.46 -2.43 12.62
CA SER A 103 -3.83 -1.20 13.33
C SER A 103 -5.34 -0.98 13.37
N ALA A 104 -6.07 -1.39 12.33
CA ALA A 104 -7.53 -1.34 12.31
C ALA A 104 -8.14 -2.31 13.32
N ALA A 105 -7.60 -3.53 13.42
CA ALA A 105 -8.05 -4.53 14.40
C ALA A 105 -7.84 -4.04 15.84
N ALA A 106 -6.73 -3.37 16.15
CA ALA A 106 -6.49 -2.79 17.47
C ALA A 106 -7.50 -1.68 17.82
N GLU A 107 -7.86 -0.81 16.86
CA GLU A 107 -8.89 0.21 17.07
C GLU A 107 -10.29 -0.42 17.24
N GLN A 108 -10.60 -1.50 16.52
CA GLN A 108 -11.86 -2.24 16.67
C GLN A 108 -11.96 -2.89 18.05
N GLN A 109 -10.89 -3.51 18.54
CA GLN A 109 -10.84 -4.11 19.87
C GLN A 109 -11.05 -3.05 20.96
N ALA A 110 -10.36 -1.92 20.86
CA ALA A 110 -10.53 -0.84 21.79
C ALA A 110 -11.96 -0.23 21.73
N ALA A 111 -12.62 -0.22 20.56
CA ALA A 111 -14.02 0.17 20.45
C ALA A 111 -14.96 -0.81 21.17
N ALA A 112 -14.69 -2.12 21.10
CA ALA A 112 -15.46 -3.14 21.83
C ALA A 112 -15.35 -2.96 23.37
N GLU A 113 -14.15 -2.66 23.87
CA GLU A 113 -13.93 -2.38 25.29
C GLU A 113 -14.73 -1.15 25.77
N GLU A 114 -14.79 -0.08 24.96
CA GLU A 114 -15.59 1.12 25.27
C GLU A 114 -17.09 0.82 25.30
N LEU A 115 -17.61 0.02 24.35
CA LEU A 115 -19.02 -0.41 24.35
C LEU A 115 -19.34 -1.24 25.59
N GLN A 116 -18.45 -2.09 26.03
CA GLN A 116 -18.61 -2.89 27.23
C GLN A 116 -18.61 -2.03 28.50
N GLN A 117 -17.75 -1.02 28.56
CA GLN A 117 -17.79 -0.04 29.66
C GLN A 117 -19.11 0.73 29.67
N ALA A 118 -19.68 1.08 28.50
CA ALA A 118 -20.98 1.72 28.39
C ALA A 118 -22.11 0.83 28.96
N MET A 119 -22.10 -0.48 28.65
CA MET A 119 -23.05 -1.46 29.22
C MET A 119 -22.92 -1.55 30.74
N THR A 120 -21.69 -1.57 31.24
CA THR A 120 -21.42 -1.60 32.69
C THR A 120 -21.93 -0.35 33.40
N ALA A 121 -21.86 0.82 32.77
CA ALA A 121 -22.39 2.06 33.31
C ALA A 121 -23.93 2.05 33.45
N LEU A 122 -24.63 1.33 32.56
CA LEU A 122 -26.09 1.19 32.61
C LEU A 122 -26.56 0.14 33.63
N ASP A 123 -25.72 -0.79 34.07
CA ASP A 123 -26.12 -1.93 34.92
C ASP A 123 -26.02 -1.68 36.43
N ARG A 124 -25.68 -0.48 36.87
CA ARG A 124 -25.36 -0.13 38.26
C ARG A 124 -26.46 -0.39 39.33
N ASN A 125 -27.66 -0.81 38.95
CA ASN A 125 -28.80 -1.00 39.90
C ASN A 125 -29.26 -2.45 40.10
N ARG A 126 -28.47 -3.49 39.75
CA ARG A 126 -28.79 -4.87 40.14
C ARG A 126 -28.32 -5.15 41.59
N PRO A 127 -29.03 -5.99 42.34
CA PRO A 127 -28.62 -6.37 43.72
C PRO A 127 -27.18 -6.94 43.68
N VAL A 128 -26.36 -6.33 44.52
CA VAL A 128 -24.89 -6.34 44.49
C VAL A 128 -24.24 -7.75 44.49
N ASP A 129 -24.89 -8.75 45.02
CA ASP A 129 -24.25 -10.06 45.23
C ASP A 129 -24.40 -11.05 44.06
N ALA A 130 -25.54 -11.09 43.37
CA ALA A 130 -25.74 -11.94 42.20
C ALA A 130 -25.04 -11.32 40.96
N ALA A 131 -25.14 -10.00 40.77
CA ALA A 131 -24.48 -9.28 39.69
C ALA A 131 -22.94 -9.32 39.79
N LYS A 132 -22.35 -9.33 40.98
CA LYS A 132 -20.91 -9.49 41.16
C LYS A 132 -20.40 -10.86 40.72
N ARG A 133 -21.14 -11.93 41.02
CA ARG A 133 -20.75 -13.28 40.59
C ARG A 133 -20.86 -13.50 39.09
N GLU A 134 -21.95 -13.02 38.49
CA GLU A 134 -22.10 -13.06 37.00
C GLU A 134 -21.02 -12.25 36.29
N ARG A 135 -20.66 -11.04 36.78
CA ARG A 135 -19.59 -10.23 36.19
C ARG A 135 -18.23 -10.93 36.27
N VAL A 136 -17.86 -11.48 37.42
CA VAL A 136 -16.60 -12.20 37.55
C VAL A 136 -16.54 -13.41 36.60
N GLN A 137 -17.66 -14.09 36.38
CA GLN A 137 -17.73 -15.19 35.42
C GLN A 137 -17.65 -14.72 33.98
N GLN A 138 -18.30 -13.59 33.61
CA GLN A 138 -18.23 -13.01 32.29
C GLN A 138 -16.85 -12.45 32.01
N GLU A 139 -16.25 -11.71 32.94
CA GLU A 139 -14.88 -11.19 32.83
C GLU A 139 -13.86 -12.33 32.71
N ALA A 140 -14.02 -13.43 33.44
CA ALA A 140 -13.17 -14.60 33.34
C ALA A 140 -13.34 -15.34 31.99
N ALA A 141 -14.56 -15.39 31.45
CA ALA A 141 -14.80 -15.97 30.12
C ALA A 141 -14.18 -15.15 29.01
N GLN A 142 -14.29 -13.84 29.09
CA GLN A 142 -13.66 -12.91 28.12
C GLN A 142 -12.13 -12.97 28.18
N GLN A 143 -11.56 -13.10 29.36
CA GLN A 143 -10.12 -13.29 29.52
C GLN A 143 -9.62 -14.61 28.90
N ARG A 144 -10.42 -15.67 28.97
CA ARG A 144 -10.10 -16.93 28.27
C ARG A 144 -10.12 -16.74 26.76
N GLN A 145 -11.14 -16.07 26.25
CA GLN A 145 -11.25 -15.80 24.83
C GLN A 145 -10.10 -14.92 24.33
N LEU A 146 -9.75 -13.86 25.05
CA LEU A 146 -8.60 -13.01 24.75
C LEU A 146 -7.29 -13.80 24.75
N GLN A 147 -7.09 -14.67 25.73
CA GLN A 147 -5.91 -15.54 25.80
C GLN A 147 -5.83 -16.47 24.58
N GLU A 148 -6.96 -17.11 24.20
CA GLU A 148 -7.01 -17.98 23.01
C GLU A 148 -6.69 -17.21 21.74
N ASP A 149 -7.21 -15.99 21.58
CA ASP A 149 -6.97 -15.15 20.42
C ASP A 149 -5.50 -14.70 20.33
N ILE A 150 -4.88 -14.37 21.47
CA ILE A 150 -3.44 -14.06 21.54
C ILE A 150 -2.58 -15.27 21.18
N VAL A 151 -2.95 -16.47 21.63
CA VAL A 151 -2.24 -17.72 21.28
C VAL A 151 -2.37 -17.99 19.78
N ARG A 152 -3.57 -17.84 19.20
CA ARG A 152 -3.77 -17.96 17.75
C ARG A 152 -2.94 -16.94 16.97
N LEU A 153 -2.87 -15.70 17.44
CA LEU A 153 -2.02 -14.67 16.85
C LEU A 153 -0.54 -15.08 16.88
N ALA A 154 -0.06 -15.59 18.02
CA ALA A 154 1.31 -16.08 18.13
C ALA A 154 1.62 -17.23 17.15
N GLU A 155 0.68 -18.16 16.95
CA GLU A 155 0.81 -19.23 15.95
C GLU A 155 0.83 -18.69 14.51
N GLN A 156 0.00 -17.72 14.19
CA GLN A 156 0.01 -17.07 12.88
C GLN A 156 1.32 -16.31 12.62
N LEU A 157 1.86 -15.60 13.62
CA LEU A 157 3.15 -14.92 13.54
C LEU A 157 4.30 -15.92 13.34
N LYS A 158 4.23 -17.08 13.99
CA LYS A 158 5.17 -18.18 13.78
C LYS A 158 5.14 -18.71 12.35
N GLN A 159 3.94 -18.90 11.77
CA GLN A 159 3.80 -19.33 10.38
C GLN A 159 4.38 -18.29 9.39
N ARG A 160 4.29 -17.01 9.72
CA ARG A 160 4.87 -15.90 8.93
C ARG A 160 6.37 -15.70 9.19
N GLN A 161 7.00 -16.51 10.04
CA GLN A 161 8.39 -16.39 10.45
C GLN A 161 8.74 -15.06 11.16
N ALA A 162 7.75 -14.34 11.66
CA ALA A 162 7.92 -13.10 12.40
C ALA A 162 8.35 -13.38 13.85
N GLN A 163 9.59 -13.83 14.04
CA GLN A 163 10.09 -14.36 15.33
C GLN A 163 10.08 -13.32 16.46
N ALA A 164 10.36 -12.05 16.17
CA ALA A 164 10.36 -11.00 17.19
C ALA A 164 8.94 -10.71 17.68
N ALA A 165 7.99 -10.54 16.76
CA ALA A 165 6.59 -10.34 17.07
C ALA A 165 5.95 -11.57 17.74
N GLU A 166 6.31 -12.80 17.32
CA GLU A 166 5.88 -14.05 17.96
C GLU A 166 6.27 -14.09 19.44
N ARG A 167 7.53 -13.78 19.76
CA ARG A 167 7.99 -13.78 21.17
C ARG A 167 7.22 -12.79 22.04
N LYS A 168 6.90 -11.60 21.49
CA LYS A 168 6.12 -10.59 22.20
C LYS A 168 4.67 -11.03 22.39
N ALA A 169 4.06 -11.65 21.37
CA ALA A 169 2.72 -12.22 21.47
C ALA A 169 2.66 -13.36 22.49
N GLN A 170 3.67 -14.23 22.57
CA GLN A 170 3.77 -15.25 23.61
C GLN A 170 3.87 -14.65 25.01
N GLN A 171 4.67 -13.60 25.20
CA GLN A 171 4.74 -12.88 26.47
C GLN A 171 3.40 -12.24 26.85
N ALA A 172 2.66 -11.72 25.85
CA ALA A 172 1.31 -11.22 26.07
C ALA A 172 0.32 -12.32 26.49
N ALA A 173 0.39 -13.51 25.88
CA ALA A 173 -0.41 -14.66 26.26
C ALA A 173 -0.15 -15.09 27.71
N ASP A 174 1.13 -15.13 28.12
CA ASP A 174 1.51 -15.45 29.51
C ASP A 174 0.99 -14.40 30.49
N ALA A 175 1.04 -13.11 30.14
CA ALA A 175 0.51 -12.05 30.99
C ALA A 175 -1.02 -12.13 31.10
N ALA A 176 -1.71 -12.42 29.98
CA ALA A 176 -3.16 -12.62 29.96
C ALA A 176 -3.59 -13.83 30.80
N ASP A 177 -2.83 -14.95 30.78
CA ASP A 177 -3.09 -16.11 31.63
C ASP A 177 -2.92 -15.78 33.13
N ARG A 178 -1.89 -15.00 33.47
CA ARG A 178 -1.71 -14.51 34.85
C ARG A 178 -2.84 -13.58 35.27
N ALA A 179 -3.30 -12.69 34.40
CA ALA A 179 -4.45 -11.83 34.66
C ALA A 179 -5.71 -12.64 34.96
N ARG A 180 -5.96 -13.69 34.17
CA ARG A 180 -7.09 -14.61 34.40
C ARG A 180 -7.02 -15.29 35.78
N ARG A 181 -5.84 -15.81 36.14
CA ARG A 181 -5.64 -16.47 37.46
C ARG A 181 -5.86 -15.50 38.62
N ALA A 182 -5.34 -14.27 38.52
CA ALA A 182 -5.54 -13.23 39.50
C ALA A 182 -7.03 -12.86 39.64
N MET A 183 -7.80 -12.83 38.56
CA MET A 183 -9.25 -12.63 38.58
C MET A 183 -9.97 -13.76 39.27
N GLU A 184 -9.60 -15.03 38.99
CA GLU A 184 -10.18 -16.21 39.64
C GLU A 184 -9.91 -16.23 41.17
N GLN A 185 -8.79 -15.65 41.60
CA GLN A 185 -8.41 -15.50 43.02
C GLN A 185 -9.02 -14.24 43.67
N GLY A 186 -9.68 -13.38 42.87
CA GLY A 186 -10.31 -12.15 43.36
C GLY A 186 -9.35 -10.96 43.53
N GLU A 187 -8.11 -11.09 43.05
CA GLU A 187 -7.03 -10.10 43.12
C GLU A 187 -7.13 -9.08 41.96
N ARG A 188 -8.11 -8.20 42.11
CA ARG A 188 -8.47 -7.26 40.98
C ARG A 188 -7.35 -6.34 40.55
N GLU A 189 -6.60 -5.80 41.50
CA GLU A 189 -5.50 -4.86 41.17
C GLU A 189 -4.38 -5.57 40.42
N GLU A 190 -4.02 -6.79 40.84
CA GLU A 190 -3.04 -7.59 40.12
C GLU A 190 -3.55 -8.01 38.73
N ALA A 191 -4.81 -8.40 38.60
CA ALA A 191 -5.42 -8.71 37.32
C ALA A 191 -5.36 -7.53 36.35
N GLN A 192 -5.67 -6.32 36.80
CA GLN A 192 -5.58 -5.11 35.97
C GLN A 192 -4.14 -4.79 35.54
N GLN A 193 -3.17 -4.95 36.45
CA GLN A 193 -1.75 -4.75 36.08
C GLN A 193 -1.29 -5.75 35.01
N ARG A 194 -1.69 -7.04 35.14
CA ARG A 194 -1.34 -8.08 34.17
C ARG A 194 -2.05 -7.87 32.82
N GLN A 195 -3.27 -7.35 32.82
CA GLN A 195 -3.96 -6.97 31.57
C GLN A 195 -3.24 -5.84 30.85
N GLU A 196 -2.79 -4.83 31.60
CA GLU A 196 -2.02 -3.73 31.01
C GLU A 196 -0.66 -4.22 30.49
N GLU A 197 0.01 -5.13 31.20
CA GLU A 197 1.22 -5.79 30.71
C GLU A 197 0.97 -6.57 29.41
N ALA A 198 -0.11 -7.35 29.35
CA ALA A 198 -0.48 -8.09 28.13
C ALA A 198 -0.73 -7.12 26.95
N ARG A 199 -1.46 -6.03 27.18
CA ARG A 199 -1.71 -5.00 26.19
C ARG A 199 -0.42 -4.34 25.68
N GLN A 200 0.49 -3.97 26.59
CA GLN A 200 1.79 -3.41 26.21
C GLN A 200 2.61 -4.38 25.35
N LYS A 201 2.57 -5.69 25.70
CA LYS A 201 3.27 -6.72 24.90
C LYS A 201 2.66 -6.92 23.52
N LEU A 202 1.34 -6.81 23.39
CA LEU A 202 0.67 -6.83 22.08
C LEU A 202 1.02 -5.60 21.24
N ASP A 203 1.07 -4.42 21.85
CA ASP A 203 1.51 -3.19 21.18
C ASP A 203 2.97 -3.29 20.71
N GLU A 204 3.85 -3.92 21.52
CA GLU A 204 5.22 -4.21 21.12
C GLU A 204 5.26 -5.21 19.96
N ALA A 205 4.45 -6.28 20.00
CA ALA A 205 4.37 -7.27 18.92
C ALA A 205 3.89 -6.64 17.59
N ALA A 206 2.89 -5.76 17.65
CA ALA A 206 2.39 -5.04 16.49
C ALA A 206 3.47 -4.14 15.87
N LYS A 207 4.26 -3.45 16.72
CA LYS A 207 5.37 -2.62 16.24
C LYS A 207 6.51 -3.43 15.60
N GLU A 208 6.84 -4.58 16.18
CA GLU A 208 7.85 -5.47 15.61
C GLU A 208 7.40 -6.03 14.26
N LEU A 209 6.12 -6.42 14.15
CA LEU A 209 5.55 -6.91 12.88
C LEU A 209 5.58 -5.82 11.81
N GLU A 210 5.19 -4.59 12.16
CA GLU A 210 5.24 -3.44 11.26
C GLU A 210 6.67 -3.17 10.78
N GLN A 211 7.67 -3.23 11.68
CA GLN A 211 9.06 -3.08 11.31
C GLN A 211 9.57 -4.21 10.40
N GLU A 212 9.13 -5.45 10.63
CA GLU A 212 9.47 -6.58 9.77
C GLU A 212 8.82 -6.44 8.39
N GLU A 213 7.57 -6.01 8.30
CA GLU A 213 6.88 -5.73 7.05
C GLU A 213 7.57 -4.60 6.27
N ASP A 214 7.95 -3.52 6.94
CA ASP A 214 8.69 -2.41 6.34
C ASP A 214 10.06 -2.88 5.80
N ARG A 215 10.79 -3.69 6.57
CA ARG A 215 12.08 -4.27 6.13
C ARG A 215 11.91 -5.18 4.92
N TYR A 216 10.86 -6.01 4.92
CA TYR A 216 10.57 -6.90 3.80
C TYR A 216 10.22 -6.12 2.53
N GLN A 217 9.42 -5.06 2.67
CA GLN A 217 9.10 -4.16 1.56
C GLN A 217 10.34 -3.43 1.04
N ASP A 218 11.19 -2.91 1.94
CA ASP A 218 12.45 -2.26 1.56
C ASP A 218 13.37 -3.22 0.78
N LEU A 219 13.52 -4.48 1.25
CA LEU A 219 14.32 -5.51 0.56
C LEU A 219 13.74 -5.87 -0.81
N ARG A 220 12.43 -6.04 -0.91
CA ARG A 220 11.75 -6.31 -2.18
C ARG A 220 11.95 -5.18 -3.18
N GLN A 221 11.85 -3.95 -2.72
CA GLN A 221 12.10 -2.77 -3.54
C GLN A 221 13.56 -2.68 -4.00
N GLU A 222 14.52 -3.00 -3.11
CA GLU A 222 15.95 -3.07 -3.50
C GLU A 222 16.21 -4.14 -4.54
N GLU A 223 15.65 -5.33 -4.37
CA GLU A 223 15.75 -6.41 -5.35
C GLU A 223 15.17 -6.00 -6.70
N LEU A 224 14.02 -5.33 -6.71
CA LEU A 224 13.41 -4.83 -7.93
C LEU A 224 14.29 -3.78 -8.62
N LEU A 225 14.85 -2.81 -7.88
CA LEU A 225 15.77 -1.81 -8.42
C LEU A 225 17.01 -2.45 -9.01
N PHE A 226 17.57 -3.46 -8.34
CA PHE A 226 18.75 -4.20 -8.82
C PHE A 226 18.42 -4.94 -10.12
N ARG A 227 17.34 -5.71 -10.11
CA ARG A 227 16.89 -6.47 -11.28
C ARG A 227 16.58 -5.55 -12.47
N MET A 228 15.95 -4.41 -12.26
CA MET A 228 15.69 -3.43 -13.31
C MET A 228 17.00 -2.89 -13.90
N ALA A 229 17.96 -2.53 -13.06
CA ALA A 229 19.27 -2.03 -13.54
C ALA A 229 20.00 -3.09 -14.37
N ASP A 230 19.98 -4.36 -13.95
CA ASP A 230 20.58 -5.47 -14.67
C ASP A 230 19.89 -5.74 -16.01
N GLU A 231 18.57 -5.79 -16.03
CA GLU A 231 17.79 -5.99 -17.27
C GLU A 231 17.96 -4.81 -18.26
N LEU A 232 18.02 -3.56 -17.79
CA LEU A 232 18.27 -2.39 -18.64
C LEU A 232 19.72 -2.35 -19.17
N THR A 233 20.68 -2.80 -18.37
CA THR A 233 22.07 -2.97 -18.83
C THR A 233 22.17 -4.01 -19.93
N THR A 234 21.59 -5.18 -19.70
CA THR A 234 21.52 -6.25 -20.70
C THR A 234 20.77 -5.80 -21.96
N PHE A 235 19.71 -5.02 -21.80
CA PHE A 235 19.00 -4.42 -22.92
C PHE A 235 19.92 -3.53 -23.75
N LEU A 236 20.67 -2.60 -23.14
CA LEU A 236 21.60 -1.71 -23.86
C LEU A 236 22.72 -2.46 -24.57
N GLU A 237 23.27 -3.51 -23.93
CA GLU A 237 24.29 -4.36 -24.54
C GLU A 237 23.80 -5.03 -25.83
N ARG A 238 22.51 -5.37 -25.90
CA ARG A 238 21.88 -5.94 -27.09
C ARG A 238 21.42 -4.88 -28.09
N GLN A 239 20.90 -3.74 -27.63
CA GLN A 239 20.37 -2.68 -28.49
C GLN A 239 21.46 -1.99 -29.31
N ARG A 240 22.58 -1.63 -28.69
CA ARG A 240 23.67 -0.90 -29.36
C ARG A 240 24.21 -1.60 -30.62
N PRO A 241 24.48 -2.94 -30.63
CA PRO A 241 24.82 -3.67 -31.83
C PRO A 241 23.75 -3.63 -32.92
N ILE A 242 22.46 -3.68 -32.54
CA ILE A 242 21.35 -3.62 -33.47
C ILE A 242 21.32 -2.25 -34.15
N THR A 243 21.41 -1.15 -33.38
CA THR A 243 21.49 0.20 -33.86
C THR A 243 22.68 0.42 -34.84
N ALA A 244 23.86 -0.08 -34.42
CA ALA A 244 25.07 0.01 -35.25
C ALA A 244 24.89 -0.73 -36.60
N GLN A 245 24.33 -1.93 -36.58
CA GLN A 245 24.08 -2.72 -37.79
C GLN A 245 23.00 -2.10 -38.66
N THR A 246 21.97 -1.47 -38.06
CA THR A 246 20.94 -0.70 -38.80
C THR A 246 21.57 0.49 -39.51
N ALA A 247 22.46 1.24 -38.83
CA ALA A 247 23.18 2.36 -39.40
C ALA A 247 24.12 1.92 -40.55
N GLU A 248 24.77 0.75 -40.43
CA GLU A 248 25.60 0.18 -41.49
C GLU A 248 24.77 -0.26 -42.69
N ALA A 249 23.60 -0.86 -42.44
CA ALA A 249 22.65 -1.18 -43.51
C ALA A 249 22.17 0.08 -44.24
N ALA A 250 21.95 1.17 -43.50
CA ALA A 250 21.57 2.46 -44.08
C ALA A 250 22.64 3.02 -45.04
N LYS A 251 23.92 2.93 -44.68
CA LYS A 251 25.03 3.36 -45.52
C LYS A 251 25.15 2.54 -46.82
N SER A 252 24.75 1.25 -46.76
CA SER A 252 24.81 0.35 -47.92
C SER A 252 23.59 0.46 -48.85
N ALA A 253 22.59 1.27 -48.47
CA ALA A 253 21.39 1.48 -49.27
C ALA A 253 21.73 2.28 -50.54
N THR A 254 21.26 1.82 -51.71
CA THR A 254 21.37 2.47 -52.99
C THR A 254 20.04 3.09 -53.41
N ALA A 255 20.01 3.82 -54.52
CA ALA A 255 18.76 4.38 -55.09
C ALA A 255 17.71 3.27 -55.37
N ASP A 256 18.16 2.04 -55.67
CA ASP A 256 17.29 0.87 -55.89
C ASP A 256 16.89 0.15 -54.60
N GLY A 257 17.32 0.67 -53.45
CA GLY A 257 17.07 0.11 -52.12
C GLY A 257 18.15 -0.85 -51.60
N LEU A 258 17.80 -1.65 -50.62
CA LEU A 258 18.71 -2.65 -50.00
C LEU A 258 18.89 -3.91 -50.86
N SER A 259 20.09 -4.45 -50.90
CA SER A 259 20.34 -5.76 -51.48
C SER A 259 19.51 -6.87 -50.78
N ARG A 260 19.31 -8.03 -51.42
CA ARG A 260 18.57 -9.15 -50.81
C ARG A 260 19.14 -9.57 -49.49
N ALA A 261 20.47 -9.67 -49.35
CA ALA A 261 21.16 -10.02 -48.13
C ALA A 261 20.91 -8.99 -47.01
N MET A 262 20.99 -7.68 -47.36
CA MET A 262 20.73 -6.61 -46.39
C MET A 262 19.26 -6.54 -45.96
N ARG A 263 18.30 -6.84 -46.85
CA ARG A 263 16.88 -6.96 -46.48
C ARG A 263 16.65 -8.08 -45.50
N SER A 264 17.28 -9.26 -45.72
CA SER A 264 17.19 -10.38 -44.77
C SER A 264 17.79 -10.00 -43.41
N LYS A 265 18.91 -9.29 -43.40
CA LYS A 265 19.54 -8.78 -42.18
C LYS A 265 18.65 -7.76 -41.46
N ALA A 266 18.06 -6.80 -42.19
CA ALA A 266 17.16 -5.84 -41.60
C ALA A 266 15.92 -6.50 -40.96
N ASN A 267 15.34 -7.52 -41.60
CA ASN A 267 14.23 -8.26 -41.05
C ASN A 267 14.65 -8.99 -39.74
N GLN A 268 15.84 -9.61 -39.71
CA GLN A 268 16.37 -10.21 -38.49
C GLN A 268 16.54 -9.20 -37.36
N LEU A 269 17.09 -8.01 -37.65
CA LEU A 269 17.21 -6.93 -36.68
C LEU A 269 15.81 -6.49 -36.18
N GLY A 270 14.80 -6.44 -37.04
CA GLY A 270 13.43 -6.15 -36.66
C GLY A 270 12.84 -7.21 -35.69
N GLU A 271 13.15 -8.49 -35.90
CA GLU A 271 12.75 -9.56 -34.94
C GLU A 271 13.45 -9.39 -33.60
N GLU A 272 14.74 -9.03 -33.59
CA GLU A 272 15.50 -8.74 -32.38
C GLU A 272 14.94 -7.54 -31.61
N GLU A 273 14.57 -6.46 -32.30
CA GLU A 273 13.88 -5.28 -31.71
C GLU A 273 12.53 -5.66 -31.10
N GLN A 274 11.76 -6.51 -31.76
CA GLN A 274 10.47 -6.99 -31.23
C GLN A 274 10.65 -7.84 -29.96
N ASP A 275 11.70 -8.69 -29.89
CA ASP A 275 12.07 -9.44 -28.66
C ASP A 275 12.43 -8.47 -27.52
N LEU A 276 13.25 -7.46 -27.80
CA LEU A 276 13.62 -6.45 -26.82
C LEU A 276 12.42 -5.64 -26.33
N ALA A 277 11.50 -5.28 -27.21
CA ALA A 277 10.25 -4.62 -26.84
C ALA A 277 9.39 -5.49 -25.90
N GLY A 278 9.36 -6.81 -26.14
CA GLY A 278 8.66 -7.77 -25.28
C GLY A 278 9.25 -7.81 -23.87
N LYS A 279 10.58 -7.82 -23.75
CA LYS A 279 11.28 -7.81 -22.44
C LYS A 279 11.03 -6.52 -21.67
N LEU A 280 11.14 -5.36 -22.31
CA LEU A 280 10.83 -4.09 -21.66
C LEU A 280 9.35 -3.98 -21.25
N ALA A 281 8.42 -4.58 -22.01
CA ALA A 281 7.01 -4.59 -21.65
C ALA A 281 6.74 -5.35 -20.34
N ALA A 282 7.51 -6.41 -20.05
CA ALA A 282 7.43 -7.11 -18.76
C ALA A 282 7.88 -6.22 -17.59
N LEU A 283 8.92 -5.41 -17.78
CA LEU A 283 9.34 -4.41 -16.78
C LEU A 283 8.29 -3.32 -16.55
N VAL A 284 7.62 -2.87 -17.61
CA VAL A 284 6.51 -1.90 -17.52
C VAL A 284 5.41 -2.45 -16.60
N GLN A 285 5.09 -3.73 -16.73
CA GLN A 285 4.06 -4.35 -15.88
C GLN A 285 4.49 -4.39 -14.41
N ALA A 286 5.74 -4.79 -14.12
CA ALA A 286 6.27 -4.82 -12.76
C ALA A 286 6.23 -3.43 -12.10
N LEU A 287 6.58 -2.36 -12.84
CA LEU A 287 6.50 -0.99 -12.35
C LEU A 287 5.08 -0.49 -12.11
N THR A 288 4.11 -1.00 -12.87
CA THR A 288 2.69 -0.68 -12.68
C THR A 288 2.20 -1.17 -11.32
N GLU A 289 2.60 -2.38 -10.92
CA GLU A 289 2.26 -2.97 -9.64
C GLU A 289 2.85 -2.19 -8.45
N GLU A 290 4.02 -1.59 -8.64
CA GLU A 290 4.68 -0.76 -7.61
C GLU A 290 4.24 0.73 -7.64
N GLY A 291 3.37 1.12 -8.58
CA GLY A 291 2.81 2.48 -8.67
C GLY A 291 3.80 3.56 -9.13
N ASN A 292 4.88 3.18 -9.82
CA ASN A 292 5.91 4.12 -10.31
C ASN A 292 5.57 4.62 -11.72
N LEU A 293 4.74 5.66 -11.79
CA LEU A 293 4.14 6.16 -13.02
C LEU A 293 5.16 6.75 -14.00
N VAL A 294 6.17 7.47 -13.51
CA VAL A 294 7.14 8.16 -14.36
C VAL A 294 8.06 7.18 -15.08
N TYR A 295 8.64 6.23 -14.33
CA TYR A 295 9.53 5.20 -14.92
C TYR A 295 8.74 4.28 -15.84
N GLN A 296 7.50 3.93 -15.48
CA GLN A 296 6.59 3.21 -16.35
C GLN A 296 6.37 3.92 -17.68
N ALA A 297 6.11 5.25 -17.67
CA ALA A 297 5.86 6.02 -18.87
C ALA A 297 7.09 6.07 -19.79
N VAL A 298 8.30 6.21 -19.22
CA VAL A 298 9.55 6.18 -20.00
C VAL A 298 9.76 4.83 -20.67
N LEU A 299 9.61 3.73 -19.93
CA LEU A 299 9.75 2.38 -20.50
C LEU A 299 8.67 2.07 -21.52
N LYS A 300 7.43 2.49 -21.28
CA LYS A 300 6.34 2.36 -22.26
C LYS A 300 6.66 3.08 -23.57
N ALA A 301 7.19 4.31 -23.47
CA ALA A 301 7.65 5.04 -24.65
C ALA A 301 8.75 4.31 -25.42
N ASN A 302 9.70 3.66 -24.70
CA ASN A 302 10.71 2.81 -25.31
C ASN A 302 10.11 1.59 -26.01
N VAL A 303 9.16 0.90 -25.37
CA VAL A 303 8.44 -0.24 -25.94
C VAL A 303 7.73 0.15 -27.24
N ASP A 304 7.07 1.30 -27.24
CA ASP A 304 6.31 1.77 -28.41
C ASP A 304 7.26 2.15 -29.56
N ASP A 305 8.40 2.79 -29.26
CA ASP A 305 9.41 3.14 -30.28
C ASP A 305 10.12 1.90 -30.81
N LEU A 306 10.47 0.91 -29.99
CA LEU A 306 11.03 -0.37 -30.43
C LEU A 306 10.09 -1.16 -31.35
N ARG A 307 8.81 -1.21 -31.01
CA ARG A 307 7.79 -1.83 -31.89
C ARG A 307 7.69 -1.13 -33.22
N GLU A 308 7.82 0.19 -33.24
CA GLU A 308 7.85 0.96 -34.49
C GLU A 308 9.11 0.70 -35.30
N VAL A 309 10.28 0.61 -34.64
CA VAL A 309 11.54 0.25 -35.31
C VAL A 309 11.42 -1.17 -35.87
N ALA A 310 10.93 -2.16 -35.09
CA ALA A 310 10.70 -3.51 -35.55
C ALA A 310 9.80 -3.56 -36.79
N ARG A 311 8.69 -2.80 -36.78
CA ARG A 311 7.76 -2.71 -37.91
C ARG A 311 8.40 -2.13 -39.15
N ARG A 312 9.30 -1.11 -39.01
CA ARG A 312 10.03 -0.49 -40.11
C ARG A 312 11.09 -1.40 -40.71
N LEU A 313 11.80 -2.12 -39.87
CA LEU A 313 12.83 -3.07 -40.29
C LEU A 313 12.24 -4.33 -40.93
N ALA A 314 10.98 -4.63 -40.64
CA ALA A 314 10.28 -5.81 -41.16
C ALA A 314 9.72 -5.59 -42.57
N GLY A 315 9.62 -6.66 -43.35
CA GLY A 315 8.87 -6.71 -44.58
C GLY A 315 9.73 -6.68 -45.86
N ARG A 316 9.07 -6.41 -47.00
CA ARG A 316 9.70 -6.48 -48.33
C ARG A 316 10.60 -5.29 -48.63
N ARG A 317 10.35 -4.14 -48.02
CA ARG A 317 11.11 -2.89 -48.17
C ARG A 317 11.43 -2.33 -46.78
N PRO A 318 12.44 -2.93 -46.09
CA PRO A 318 12.85 -2.41 -44.78
C PRO A 318 13.30 -0.95 -44.88
N ASP A 319 12.83 -0.15 -43.93
CA ASP A 319 13.26 1.23 -43.77
C ASP A 319 14.38 1.29 -42.70
N VAL A 320 15.61 1.40 -43.17
CA VAL A 320 16.83 1.55 -42.34
C VAL A 320 17.29 3.02 -42.31
N GLY A 321 16.44 3.97 -42.72
CA GLY A 321 16.78 5.37 -42.84
C GLY A 321 17.05 6.07 -41.53
N SER A 322 17.35 7.36 -41.62
CA SER A 322 17.71 8.23 -40.49
C SER A 322 16.64 8.27 -39.40
N PHE A 323 15.38 8.07 -39.78
CA PHE A 323 14.27 8.04 -38.84
C PHE A 323 14.31 6.79 -37.93
N THR A 324 14.59 5.62 -38.52
CA THR A 324 14.70 4.37 -37.75
C THR A 324 15.88 4.41 -36.76
N THR A 325 17.03 4.91 -37.24
CA THR A 325 18.23 5.09 -36.38
C THR A 325 18.04 6.16 -35.30
N LEU A 326 17.25 7.21 -35.58
CA LEU A 326 16.89 8.21 -34.58
C LEU A 326 16.06 7.62 -33.45
N LEU A 327 15.03 6.82 -33.77
CA LEU A 327 14.22 6.13 -32.75
C LEU A 327 15.06 5.21 -31.89
N GLN A 328 15.96 4.42 -32.50
CA GLN A 328 16.89 3.55 -31.78
C GLN A 328 17.80 4.34 -30.84
N GLY A 329 18.38 5.45 -31.30
CA GLY A 329 19.22 6.31 -30.47
C GLY A 329 18.44 6.97 -29.32
N ASP A 330 17.18 7.35 -29.53
CA ASP A 330 16.33 7.91 -28.50
C ASP A 330 15.99 6.86 -27.43
N VAL A 331 15.75 5.61 -27.81
CA VAL A 331 15.54 4.49 -26.89
C VAL A 331 16.78 4.22 -26.05
N GLU A 332 17.97 4.17 -26.67
CA GLU A 332 19.23 3.98 -25.96
C GLU A 332 19.46 5.09 -24.92
N ARG A 333 19.35 6.35 -25.34
CA ARG A 333 19.55 7.49 -24.45
C ARG A 333 18.58 7.50 -23.27
N ARG A 334 17.28 7.26 -23.50
CA ARG A 334 16.29 7.18 -22.41
C ARG A 334 16.57 6.03 -21.46
N THR A 335 17.07 4.90 -21.97
CA THR A 335 17.46 3.77 -21.15
C THR A 335 18.69 4.08 -20.31
N GLU A 336 19.70 4.76 -20.86
CA GLU A 336 20.87 5.24 -20.11
C GLU A 336 20.48 6.22 -19.01
N ASP A 337 19.55 7.13 -19.29
CA ASP A 337 19.03 8.07 -18.30
C ASP A 337 18.26 7.37 -17.15
N LEU A 338 17.48 6.34 -17.49
CA LEU A 338 16.83 5.48 -16.49
C LEU A 338 17.85 4.76 -15.61
N LEU A 339 18.86 4.15 -16.22
CA LEU A 339 19.94 3.47 -15.50
C LEU A 339 20.65 4.43 -14.54
N ALA A 340 21.03 5.61 -15.01
CA ALA A 340 21.67 6.61 -14.17
C ALA A 340 20.77 7.09 -13.01
N ALA A 341 19.45 7.16 -13.22
CA ALA A 341 18.51 7.51 -12.19
C ALA A 341 18.33 6.40 -11.15
N LEU A 342 18.26 5.14 -11.59
CA LEU A 342 18.21 3.96 -10.69
C LEU A 342 19.47 3.84 -9.84
N GLU A 343 20.62 4.11 -10.42
CA GLU A 343 21.90 4.04 -9.72
C GLU A 343 22.03 5.13 -8.65
N ARG A 344 21.59 6.36 -8.93
CA ARG A 344 21.50 7.45 -7.96
C ARG A 344 20.52 7.12 -6.83
N GLU A 345 19.36 6.53 -7.13
CA GLU A 345 18.40 6.12 -6.13
C GLU A 345 18.96 5.03 -5.20
N ARG A 346 19.69 4.06 -5.75
CA ARG A 346 20.40 3.04 -4.95
C ARG A 346 21.43 3.66 -4.01
N GLN A 347 22.28 4.55 -4.52
CA GLN A 347 23.27 5.25 -3.70
C GLN A 347 22.63 6.07 -2.58
N ARG A 348 21.53 6.77 -2.88
CA ARG A 348 20.77 7.52 -1.88
C ARG A 348 20.24 6.61 -0.77
N ARG A 349 19.64 5.46 -1.12
CA ARG A 349 19.12 4.48 -0.14
C ARG A 349 20.24 3.88 0.71
N GLU A 350 21.39 3.62 0.13
CA GLU A 350 22.54 3.12 0.85
C GLU A 350 23.07 4.17 1.85
N GLN A 351 23.12 5.44 1.46
CA GLN A 351 23.49 6.54 2.36
C GLN A 351 22.49 6.69 3.50
N GLU A 352 21.21 6.73 3.22
CA GLU A 352 20.14 6.80 4.25
C GLU A 352 20.24 5.65 5.26
N ARG A 353 20.54 4.44 4.79
CA ARG A 353 20.73 3.26 5.64
C ARG A 353 21.95 3.40 6.55
N ASN A 354 23.07 3.85 6.00
CA ASN A 354 24.29 4.08 6.76
C ASN A 354 24.11 5.18 7.82
N GLU A 355 23.41 6.26 7.49
CA GLU A 355 23.08 7.33 8.44
C GLU A 355 22.15 6.83 9.55
N GLN A 356 21.14 6.03 9.22
CA GLN A 356 20.24 5.42 10.21
C GLN A 356 20.98 4.48 11.16
N GLN A 357 21.92 3.67 10.65
CA GLN A 357 22.75 2.79 11.48
C GLN A 357 23.66 3.59 12.44
N GLN A 358 24.25 4.67 11.97
CA GLN A 358 25.07 5.57 12.82
C GLN A 358 24.23 6.28 13.88
N GLN A 359 23.02 6.74 13.53
CA GLN A 359 22.10 7.36 14.49
C GLN A 359 21.59 6.38 15.53
N GLN A 360 21.30 5.13 15.16
CA GLN A 360 20.90 4.09 16.13
C GLN A 360 22.00 3.76 17.14
N GLN A 361 23.26 3.76 16.72
CA GLN A 361 24.39 3.58 17.63
C GLN A 361 24.57 4.76 18.61
N GLN A 362 24.18 5.98 18.22
CA GLN A 362 24.26 7.16 19.09
C GLN A 362 23.01 7.39 19.96
N GLN A 363 21.87 6.77 19.62
CA GLN A 363 20.58 7.02 20.29
C GLN A 363 20.18 5.92 21.30
N GLN A 364 21.06 5.07 21.76
CA GLN A 364 20.74 4.18 22.90
C GLN A 364 20.33 4.97 24.17
N ASP A 365 20.45 6.30 24.16
CA ASP A 365 20.22 7.16 25.33
C ASP A 365 19.07 8.18 25.23
N ARG A 366 18.37 8.34 24.11
CA ARG A 366 17.26 9.33 24.02
C ARG A 366 16.11 8.85 23.16
N GLY A 367 14.96 8.68 23.85
CA GLY A 367 13.75 8.13 23.33
C GLY A 367 13.11 8.79 22.10
N ARG A 368 12.37 7.92 21.42
CA ARG A 368 11.17 8.12 20.63
C ARG A 368 11.14 9.30 19.66
N ASN A 369 11.56 9.05 18.44
CA ASN A 369 11.06 9.81 17.30
C ASN A 369 9.92 9.05 16.62
N ARG A 370 8.76 9.71 16.49
CA ARG A 370 7.62 9.27 15.69
C ARG A 370 8.06 9.19 14.23
N PHE A 371 8.22 8.01 13.71
CA PHE A 371 8.43 7.80 12.29
C PHE A 371 7.16 8.20 11.53
N ASN A 372 7.32 9.08 10.54
CA ASN A 372 6.32 9.36 9.52
C ASN A 372 6.15 8.10 8.67
N GLN A 373 5.03 7.41 8.87
CA GLN A 373 4.60 6.24 8.08
C GLN A 373 4.05 6.70 6.72
N GLN A 374 4.85 7.34 5.91
CA GLN A 374 4.55 7.41 4.48
C GLN A 374 5.16 6.18 3.83
N ARG A 375 4.33 5.38 3.14
CA ARG A 375 4.84 4.29 2.29
C ARG A 375 5.99 4.83 1.47
N LYS A 376 7.19 4.30 1.68
CA LYS A 376 8.36 4.65 0.88
C LYS A 376 8.04 4.24 -0.56
N LYS A 377 7.95 5.18 -1.47
CA LYS A 377 7.83 4.89 -2.90
C LYS A 377 9.09 4.18 -3.37
N LEU A 378 8.97 3.30 -4.37
CA LEU A 378 10.10 2.61 -5.01
C LEU A 378 11.19 3.60 -5.46
N VAL A 379 10.79 4.79 -5.89
CA VAL A 379 11.66 5.88 -6.30
C VAL A 379 11.21 7.15 -5.60
N SER A 380 12.17 7.98 -5.18
CA SER A 380 11.86 9.25 -4.53
C SER A 380 11.15 10.21 -5.48
N LEU A 381 10.31 11.08 -4.93
CA LEU A 381 9.63 12.11 -5.69
C LEU A 381 10.62 13.01 -6.47
N ILE A 382 11.79 13.29 -5.88
CA ILE A 382 12.84 14.08 -6.53
C ILE A 382 13.34 13.36 -7.78
N ALA A 383 13.62 12.06 -7.70
CA ALA A 383 14.07 11.28 -8.85
C ALA A 383 12.96 11.13 -9.92
N GLU A 384 11.69 11.03 -9.52
CA GLU A 384 10.55 11.07 -10.44
C GLU A 384 10.49 12.41 -11.18
N LEU A 385 10.62 13.54 -10.49
CA LEU A 385 10.60 14.88 -11.08
C LEU A 385 11.80 15.14 -12.00
N GLU A 386 13.01 14.67 -11.63
CA GLU A 386 14.19 14.75 -12.48
C GLU A 386 14.00 13.96 -13.79
N MET A 387 13.44 12.75 -13.68
CA MET A 387 13.16 11.92 -14.84
C MET A 387 12.07 12.55 -15.73
N LEU A 388 11.02 13.11 -15.12
CA LEU A 388 9.96 13.80 -15.83
C LEU A 388 10.49 15.03 -16.57
N LYS A 389 11.40 15.81 -15.94
CA LYS A 389 12.11 16.91 -16.58
C LYS A 389 12.93 16.42 -17.78
N LYS A 390 13.69 15.33 -17.64
CA LYS A 390 14.46 14.74 -18.75
C LYS A 390 13.56 14.30 -19.88
N LEU A 391 12.46 13.61 -19.59
CA LEU A 391 11.50 13.19 -20.61
C LEU A 391 10.92 14.39 -21.38
N GLY A 392 10.68 15.51 -20.69
CA GLY A 392 10.28 16.77 -21.33
C GLY A 392 11.35 17.34 -22.26
N VAL A 393 12.61 17.35 -21.81
CA VAL A 393 13.77 17.81 -22.65
C VAL A 393 13.95 16.90 -23.87
N ASP A 394 13.84 15.58 -23.68
CA ASP A 394 13.96 14.61 -24.76
C ASP A 394 12.88 14.77 -25.82
N THR A 395 11.63 14.96 -25.39
CA THR A 395 10.52 15.20 -26.32
C THR A 395 10.73 16.48 -27.13
N ARG A 396 11.25 17.54 -26.49
CA ARG A 396 11.62 18.76 -27.16
C ARG A 396 12.75 18.52 -28.16
N THR A 397 13.83 17.84 -27.76
CA THR A 397 14.99 17.53 -28.63
C THR A 397 14.55 16.69 -29.83
N ALA A 398 13.69 15.67 -29.62
CA ALA A 398 13.15 14.87 -30.71
C ALA A 398 12.31 15.71 -31.68
N THR A 399 11.54 16.67 -31.17
CA THR A 399 10.78 17.60 -31.99
C THR A 399 11.69 18.52 -32.81
N ASP A 400 12.76 19.07 -32.19
CA ASP A 400 13.74 19.91 -32.87
C ASP A 400 14.54 19.12 -33.94
N ASN A 401 14.92 17.89 -33.65
CA ASN A 401 15.58 16.99 -34.62
C ASN A 401 14.68 16.69 -35.82
N LEU A 402 13.39 16.38 -35.55
CA LEU A 402 12.45 16.18 -36.65
C LEU A 402 12.27 17.40 -37.50
N ARG A 403 12.16 18.60 -36.92
CA ARG A 403 12.09 19.86 -37.65
C ARG A 403 13.32 20.03 -38.53
N THR A 404 14.52 19.82 -37.99
CA THR A 404 15.77 19.91 -38.72
C THR A 404 15.84 18.94 -39.90
N LEU A 405 15.38 17.71 -39.74
CA LEU A 405 15.32 16.70 -40.80
C LEU A 405 14.35 17.10 -41.92
N VAL A 406 13.19 17.65 -41.58
CA VAL A 406 12.21 18.14 -42.56
C VAL A 406 12.73 19.33 -43.31
N GLU A 407 13.33 20.31 -42.61
CA GLU A 407 13.93 21.51 -43.21
C GLU A 407 15.11 21.17 -44.14
N ALA A 408 15.98 20.23 -43.75
CA ALA A 408 17.13 19.81 -44.54
C ALA A 408 16.76 19.13 -45.87
N ARG A 409 15.57 18.54 -45.96
CA ARG A 409 15.08 17.91 -47.17
C ARG A 409 14.62 18.93 -48.23
N GLY A 410 14.27 20.15 -47.81
CA GLY A 410 13.88 21.24 -48.73
C GLY A 410 12.51 21.03 -49.41
N ASP A 411 11.78 20.00 -49.04
CA ASP A 411 10.48 19.63 -49.62
C ASP A 411 9.36 20.02 -48.62
N ALA A 412 8.37 20.76 -49.11
CA ALA A 412 7.29 21.27 -48.25
C ALA A 412 6.27 20.18 -47.82
N THR A 413 6.40 18.97 -48.37
CA THR A 413 5.46 17.88 -48.08
C THR A 413 5.94 17.02 -46.93
N ILE A 414 5.16 17.00 -45.87
CA ILE A 414 5.37 16.08 -44.71
C ILE A 414 5.01 14.66 -45.13
N SER A 415 5.92 13.73 -45.01
CA SER A 415 5.66 12.32 -45.29
C SER A 415 4.71 11.69 -44.24
N GLU A 416 4.05 10.59 -44.60
CA GLU A 416 3.18 9.83 -43.67
C GLU A 416 3.95 9.40 -42.40
N ALA A 417 5.23 9.03 -42.55
CA ALA A 417 6.10 8.65 -41.44
C ALA A 417 6.39 9.84 -40.50
N GLU A 418 6.60 11.03 -41.03
CA GLU A 418 6.81 12.25 -40.25
C GLU A 418 5.54 12.68 -39.55
N THR A 419 4.39 12.56 -40.20
CA THR A 419 3.08 12.81 -39.61
C THR A 419 2.86 11.86 -38.40
N ALA A 420 3.11 10.59 -38.57
CA ALA A 420 3.00 9.62 -37.46
C ALA A 420 3.93 9.91 -36.28
N LEU A 421 5.15 10.47 -36.56
CA LEU A 421 6.04 10.89 -35.47
C LEU A 421 5.54 12.15 -34.77
N ILE A 422 5.03 13.13 -35.50
CA ILE A 422 4.45 14.35 -34.93
C ILE A 422 3.30 13.96 -33.97
N GLU A 423 2.42 13.06 -34.38
CA GLU A 423 1.33 12.60 -33.58
C GLU A 423 1.82 11.90 -32.29
N ARG A 424 2.87 11.07 -32.39
CA ARG A 424 3.50 10.43 -31.22
C ARG A 424 4.12 11.41 -30.25
N LEU A 425 4.86 12.41 -30.78
CA LEU A 425 5.48 13.44 -29.95
C LEU A 425 4.41 14.30 -29.27
N ALA A 426 3.33 14.63 -29.95
CA ALA A 426 2.19 15.33 -29.39
C ALA A 426 1.51 14.50 -28.28
N HIS A 427 1.30 13.20 -28.53
CA HIS A 427 0.75 12.28 -27.51
C HIS A 427 1.66 12.19 -26.29
N ARG A 428 2.98 12.00 -26.49
CA ARG A 428 3.98 11.95 -25.42
C ARG A 428 4.01 13.24 -24.59
N HIS A 429 3.91 14.39 -25.24
CA HIS A 429 3.83 15.67 -24.54
C HIS A 429 2.57 15.77 -23.68
N GLY A 430 1.44 15.27 -24.16
CA GLY A 430 0.20 15.18 -23.40
C GLY A 430 0.31 14.26 -22.17
N GLU A 431 0.99 13.11 -22.30
CA GLU A 431 1.25 12.20 -21.17
C GLU A 431 2.17 12.85 -20.14
N ILE A 432 3.26 13.52 -20.54
CA ILE A 432 4.15 14.25 -19.62
C ILE A 432 3.37 15.28 -18.81
N THR A 433 2.48 16.03 -19.47
CA THR A 433 1.65 17.05 -18.81
C THR A 433 0.72 16.43 -17.77
N LYS A 434 0.10 15.28 -18.09
CA LYS A 434 -0.74 14.56 -17.13
C LYS A 434 0.06 14.03 -15.93
N LEU A 435 1.22 13.45 -16.18
CA LEU A 435 2.11 12.96 -15.12
C LEU A 435 2.55 14.09 -14.19
N PHE A 436 2.86 15.27 -14.74
CA PHE A 436 3.23 16.44 -13.94
C PHE A 436 2.08 16.97 -13.08
N GLN A 437 0.83 16.76 -13.49
CA GLN A 437 -0.35 17.11 -12.69
C GLN A 437 -0.66 16.09 -11.58
N GLN A 438 -0.17 14.86 -11.73
CA GLN A 438 -0.41 13.75 -10.78
C GLN A 438 0.72 13.57 -9.75
N SER A 439 1.91 14.07 -10.03
CA SER A 439 3.06 14.06 -9.11
C SER A 439 3.04 15.24 -8.15
#